data_fc9a0703c2d1195384a0f0d2ded8c0cf
#
_entry.id   fc9a0703c2d1195384a0f0d2ded8c0cf
#
_cell.length_a   1.000
_cell.length_b   1.000
_cell.length_c   1.000
_cell.angle_alpha   90.00
_cell.angle_beta   90.00
_cell.angle_gamma   90.00
#
_symmetry.space_group_name_H-M   'P 1'
#
loop_
_entity.id
_entity.type
_entity.pdbx_description
1 polymer ?
#
loop_
_entity_poly.entity_id
_entity_poly.type
_entity_poly.pdbx_seq_one_letter_code
_entity_poly.pdbx_strand_id
1 'polypeptide(L)'
;MFNFKTFSPHYKLQKWVKSYWIVDYKKININKIQKKIITPYDNICLLFVINNSKEKICNSNFPYSNGIYVSPPSMDIQTLELNSDMYYIDVSLYTGVFYKLFGIPISELENRLYNIEELSLKFDLSILEILHDLKGNVSGTINCLNNYLFDIFENFQEDSLLNNLFQLTKNYNLDEFYLQNRLSIRQVQRKVKEFTGMNPKDIQRINKFYHTLTTIKTNKNFLDFGNIASENNYYDQSYFIKEFKSFTGLTPKHFLENAENFLQYKCNIFS
;
A
#
# COMPACT_ATOMS: atom_id res chain seq x y z
N MET A 1 15.05 16.97 -5.42
CA MET A 1 14.69 16.73 -4.02
C MET A 1 13.52 15.76 -4.01
N PHE A 2 13.58 14.74 -3.19
CA PHE A 2 12.55 13.72 -3.12
C PHE A 2 11.47 14.16 -2.14
N ASN A 3 10.25 14.32 -2.61
CA ASN A 3 9.15 14.79 -1.80
C ASN A 3 8.03 13.74 -1.80
N PHE A 4 8.01 12.89 -0.76
CA PHE A 4 6.89 12.00 -0.46
C PHE A 4 6.04 12.63 0.61
N LYS A 5 4.76 12.72 0.36
CA LYS A 5 3.78 13.17 1.36
C LYS A 5 2.60 12.24 1.37
N THR A 6 2.19 11.86 2.57
CA THR A 6 0.99 11.05 2.81
C THR A 6 -0.12 11.94 3.34
N PHE A 7 -1.34 11.71 2.89
CA PHE A 7 -2.52 12.47 3.29
C PHE A 7 -3.68 11.53 3.56
N SER A 8 -4.49 11.92 4.52
CA SER A 8 -5.75 11.20 4.82
C SER A 8 -6.82 11.60 3.80
N PRO A 9 -7.64 10.66 3.33
CA PRO A 9 -8.82 10.98 2.53
C PRO A 9 -9.88 11.69 3.38
N HIS A 10 -10.90 12.21 2.70
CA HIS A 10 -12.08 12.74 3.38
C HIS A 10 -12.69 11.69 4.33
N TYR A 11 -13.19 12.10 5.50
CA TYR A 11 -13.63 11.18 6.56
C TYR A 11 -14.66 10.14 6.10
N LYS A 12 -15.53 10.46 5.13
CA LYS A 12 -16.48 9.52 4.55
C LYS A 12 -15.82 8.40 3.72
N LEU A 13 -14.62 8.63 3.19
CA LEU A 13 -13.85 7.66 2.40
C LEU A 13 -12.90 6.83 3.27
N GLN A 14 -12.61 7.24 4.51
CA GLN A 14 -11.62 6.60 5.39
C GLN A 14 -11.96 5.14 5.77
N LYS A 15 -13.17 4.69 5.50
CA LYS A 15 -13.53 3.27 5.64
C LYS A 15 -12.94 2.39 4.55
N TRP A 16 -12.69 2.95 3.35
CA TRP A 16 -12.32 2.20 2.15
C TRP A 16 -10.97 2.61 1.58
N VAL A 17 -10.64 3.89 1.75
CA VAL A 17 -9.38 4.49 1.29
C VAL A 17 -8.48 4.73 2.49
N LYS A 18 -7.33 4.08 2.50
CA LYS A 18 -6.36 4.14 3.59
C LYS A 18 -5.60 5.46 3.60
N SER A 19 -5.11 5.87 2.44
CA SER A 19 -4.30 7.09 2.30
C SER A 19 -4.12 7.49 0.84
N TYR A 20 -3.72 8.74 0.64
CA TYR A 20 -3.15 9.25 -0.60
C TYR A 20 -1.65 9.47 -0.43
N TRP A 21 -0.86 9.08 -1.43
CA TRP A 21 0.55 9.40 -1.49
C TRP A 21 0.81 10.27 -2.71
N ILE A 22 1.35 11.45 -2.50
CA ILE A 22 1.80 12.31 -3.59
C ILE A 22 3.32 12.17 -3.68
N VAL A 23 3.77 11.71 -4.82
CA VAL A 23 5.18 11.54 -5.15
C VAL A 23 5.56 12.55 -6.22
N ASP A 24 6.37 13.53 -5.83
CA ASP A 24 6.95 14.51 -6.75
C ASP A 24 8.48 14.36 -6.69
N TYR A 25 9.01 13.64 -7.65
CA TYR A 25 10.44 13.39 -7.75
C TYR A 25 11.04 14.21 -8.87
N LYS A 26 11.92 15.13 -8.51
CA LYS A 26 12.75 15.87 -9.46
C LYS A 26 14.20 15.40 -9.35
N LYS A 27 14.72 14.88 -10.43
CA LYS A 27 16.11 14.44 -10.51
C LYS A 27 17.04 15.64 -10.43
N ILE A 28 17.84 15.71 -9.37
CA ILE A 28 18.81 16.78 -9.16
C ILE A 28 20.14 16.45 -9.86
N ASN A 29 20.44 15.16 -10.06
CA ASN A 29 21.71 14.73 -10.66
C ASN A 29 21.46 13.61 -11.66
N ILE A 30 21.77 13.87 -12.92
CA ILE A 30 21.50 13.00 -14.07
C ILE A 30 22.15 11.60 -13.94
N ASN A 31 23.21 11.48 -13.16
CA ASN A 31 24.02 10.27 -13.09
C ASN A 31 23.71 9.36 -11.89
N LYS A 32 22.72 9.65 -11.04
CA LYS A 32 22.45 8.87 -9.84
C LYS A 32 21.00 8.37 -9.77
N ILE A 33 20.80 7.10 -10.12
CA ILE A 33 19.54 6.39 -9.89
C ILE A 33 19.36 6.23 -8.39
N GLN A 34 18.22 6.64 -7.86
CA GLN A 34 17.86 6.34 -6.47
C GLN A 34 16.98 5.11 -6.41
N LYS A 35 17.38 4.15 -5.60
CA LYS A 35 16.59 2.95 -5.33
C LYS A 35 15.87 3.10 -3.98
N LYS A 36 14.57 2.78 -3.95
CA LYS A 36 13.76 2.69 -2.75
C LYS A 36 13.22 1.28 -2.60
N ILE A 37 13.22 0.80 -1.37
CA ILE A 37 12.71 -0.53 -1.04
C ILE A 37 11.25 -0.38 -0.61
N ILE A 38 10.39 -1.22 -1.18
CA ILE A 38 8.98 -1.38 -0.81
C ILE A 38 8.88 -2.71 -0.09
N THR A 39 8.44 -2.67 1.17
CA THR A 39 8.18 -3.88 1.97
C THR A 39 6.84 -4.50 1.55
N PRO A 40 6.59 -5.79 1.83
CA PRO A 40 5.31 -6.44 1.61
C PRO A 40 4.12 -5.60 2.09
N TYR A 41 3.02 -5.60 1.36
CA TYR A 41 1.80 -4.82 1.66
C TYR A 41 0.54 -5.57 1.23
N ASP A 42 -0.56 -5.36 1.95
CA ASP A 42 -1.85 -6.04 1.78
C ASP A 42 -2.93 -5.20 1.07
N ASN A 43 -2.68 -3.93 0.88
CA ASN A 43 -3.57 -3.01 0.20
C ASN A 43 -3.39 -3.04 -1.32
N ILE A 44 -4.43 -2.66 -2.07
CA ILE A 44 -4.32 -2.35 -3.49
C ILE A 44 -4.11 -0.85 -3.67
N CYS A 45 -3.22 -0.51 -4.60
CA CYS A 45 -2.93 0.87 -4.97
C CYS A 45 -3.47 1.20 -6.36
N LEU A 46 -4.23 2.30 -6.47
CA LEU A 46 -4.52 2.95 -7.73
C LEU A 46 -3.51 4.06 -7.96
N LEU A 47 -2.66 3.90 -8.96
CA LEU A 47 -1.58 4.84 -9.27
C LEU A 47 -2.01 5.75 -10.42
N PHE A 48 -2.21 7.03 -10.14
CA PHE A 48 -2.45 8.08 -11.14
C PHE A 48 -1.10 8.61 -11.57
N VAL A 49 -0.59 8.14 -12.69
CA VAL A 49 0.73 8.53 -13.21
C VAL A 49 0.57 9.71 -14.13
N ILE A 50 1.23 10.82 -13.78
CA ILE A 50 1.17 12.10 -14.48
C ILE A 50 2.60 12.49 -14.83
N ASN A 51 3.13 11.88 -15.87
CA ASN A 51 4.53 12.05 -16.25
C ASN A 51 4.65 12.99 -17.45
N ASN A 52 5.51 14.01 -17.36
CA ASN A 52 5.78 14.93 -18.46
C ASN A 52 6.97 14.49 -19.34
N SER A 53 7.66 13.39 -18.99
CA SER A 53 8.86 13.00 -19.74
C SER A 53 8.50 12.13 -20.95
N LYS A 54 8.94 12.57 -22.13
CA LYS A 54 8.87 11.80 -23.39
C LYS A 54 9.96 10.71 -23.47
N GLU A 55 10.77 10.54 -22.44
CA GLU A 55 11.89 9.61 -22.45
C GLU A 55 11.44 8.23 -21.96
N LYS A 56 11.54 7.25 -22.85
CA LYS A 56 11.46 5.82 -22.48
C LYS A 56 12.75 5.43 -21.73
N ILE A 57 12.67 5.23 -20.44
CA ILE A 57 13.81 4.69 -19.68
C ILE A 57 13.63 3.18 -19.56
N CYS A 58 14.58 2.44 -20.14
CA CYS A 58 14.62 0.99 -20.05
C CYS A 58 14.94 0.52 -18.61
N ASN A 59 14.32 -0.59 -18.18
CA ASN A 59 14.64 -1.39 -16.99
C ASN A 59 14.01 -1.00 -15.64
N SER A 60 12.88 -0.31 -15.58
CA SER A 60 12.12 -0.25 -14.34
C SER A 60 10.71 -0.83 -14.52
N ASN A 61 10.20 -1.45 -13.47
CA ASN A 61 8.83 -1.99 -13.44
C ASN A 61 7.75 -0.90 -13.25
N PHE A 62 8.13 0.38 -13.34
CA PHE A 62 7.20 1.50 -13.15
C PHE A 62 6.67 1.99 -14.51
N PRO A 63 5.36 2.28 -14.63
CA PRO A 63 4.78 2.79 -15.87
C PRO A 63 5.30 4.18 -16.20
N TYR A 64 5.68 4.41 -17.45
CA TYR A 64 6.25 5.69 -17.92
C TYR A 64 5.24 6.55 -18.68
N SER A 65 4.10 6.00 -19.06
CA SER A 65 3.04 6.74 -19.71
C SER A 65 2.05 7.29 -18.69
N ASN A 66 1.45 8.43 -19.02
CA ASN A 66 0.29 8.91 -18.26
C ASN A 66 -0.81 7.86 -18.29
N GLY A 67 -1.43 7.63 -17.15
CA GLY A 67 -2.46 6.61 -17.03
C GLY A 67 -2.82 6.31 -15.58
N ILE A 68 -3.83 5.49 -15.42
CA ILE A 68 -4.20 4.92 -14.13
C ILE A 68 -3.79 3.46 -14.13
N TYR A 69 -3.10 3.05 -13.08
CA TYR A 69 -2.58 1.69 -12.94
C TYR A 69 -3.03 1.09 -11.62
N VAL A 70 -3.19 -0.22 -11.63
CA VAL A 70 -3.49 -1.02 -10.44
C VAL A 70 -2.23 -1.76 -10.01
N SER A 71 -1.83 -1.60 -8.74
CA SER A 71 -0.77 -2.37 -8.09
C SER A 71 -1.42 -3.34 -7.11
N PRO A 72 -1.40 -4.65 -7.39
CA PRO A 72 -1.90 -5.67 -6.48
C PRO A 72 -1.06 -5.75 -5.19
N PRO A 73 -1.60 -6.30 -4.10
CA PRO A 73 -0.85 -6.58 -2.89
C PRO A 73 0.27 -7.58 -3.14
N SER A 74 1.35 -7.49 -2.37
CA SER A 74 2.53 -8.33 -2.56
C SER A 74 3.17 -8.76 -1.25
N MET A 75 3.59 -10.04 -1.18
CA MET A 75 4.44 -10.57 -0.12
C MET A 75 5.93 -10.39 -0.40
N ASP A 76 6.28 -9.91 -1.59
CA ASP A 76 7.67 -9.74 -2.01
C ASP A 76 8.21 -8.37 -1.62
N ILE A 77 9.49 -8.33 -1.30
CA ILE A 77 10.24 -7.08 -1.18
C ILE A 77 10.50 -6.58 -2.60
N GLN A 78 10.05 -5.37 -2.89
CA GLN A 78 10.20 -4.75 -4.20
C GLN A 78 11.23 -3.61 -4.17
N THR A 79 11.78 -3.28 -5.32
CA THR A 79 12.67 -2.13 -5.47
C THR A 79 12.10 -1.18 -6.51
N LEU A 80 11.89 0.07 -6.10
CA LEU A 80 11.50 1.15 -6.98
C LEU A 80 12.73 1.94 -7.39
N GLU A 81 13.01 2.00 -8.69
CA GLU A 81 14.07 2.83 -9.26
C GLU A 81 13.51 4.19 -9.68
N LEU A 82 14.08 5.24 -9.16
CA LEU A 82 13.67 6.62 -9.42
C LEU A 82 14.62 7.25 -10.42
N ASN A 83 14.24 7.28 -11.69
CA ASN A 83 15.15 7.56 -12.79
C ASN A 83 15.01 8.94 -13.43
N SER A 84 13.86 9.59 -13.28
CA SER A 84 13.56 10.86 -13.96
C SER A 84 12.58 11.68 -13.14
N ASP A 85 12.12 12.79 -13.69
CA ASP A 85 11.04 13.57 -13.09
C ASP A 85 9.76 12.72 -13.07
N MET A 86 9.43 12.19 -11.91
CA MET A 86 8.25 11.36 -11.70
C MET A 86 7.24 12.15 -10.86
N TYR A 87 6.02 12.23 -11.36
CA TYR A 87 4.89 12.71 -10.58
C TYR A 87 3.77 11.70 -10.67
N TYR A 88 3.42 11.13 -9.56
CA TYR A 88 2.26 10.24 -9.47
C TYR A 88 1.59 10.36 -8.11
N ILE A 89 0.34 9.92 -8.06
CA ILE A 89 -0.45 9.87 -6.86
C ILE A 89 -0.90 8.42 -6.68
N ASP A 90 -0.64 7.89 -5.50
CA ASP A 90 -1.13 6.57 -5.08
C ASP A 90 -2.36 6.77 -4.20
N VAL A 91 -3.43 6.08 -4.55
CA VAL A 91 -4.64 5.93 -3.77
C VAL A 91 -4.64 4.51 -3.21
N SER A 92 -4.28 4.38 -1.95
CA SER A 92 -4.24 3.08 -1.26
C SER A 92 -5.64 2.69 -0.78
N LEU A 93 -6.18 1.61 -1.31
CA LEU A 93 -7.45 1.04 -0.89
C LEU A 93 -7.23 -0.03 0.19
N TYR A 94 -8.11 -0.09 1.19
CA TYR A 94 -8.05 -1.19 2.15
C TYR A 94 -8.27 -2.55 1.49
N THR A 95 -7.69 -3.56 2.08
CA THR A 95 -7.73 -4.97 1.68
C THR A 95 -9.16 -5.43 1.37
N GLY A 96 -9.40 -5.97 0.17
CA GLY A 96 -10.69 -6.48 -0.28
C GLY A 96 -11.63 -5.44 -0.92
N VAL A 97 -11.38 -4.13 -0.74
CA VAL A 97 -12.24 -3.07 -1.29
C VAL A 97 -12.27 -3.11 -2.82
N PHE A 98 -11.15 -3.30 -3.47
CA PHE A 98 -11.05 -3.32 -4.92
C PHE A 98 -11.90 -4.44 -5.56
N TYR A 99 -11.84 -5.65 -5.00
CA TYR A 99 -12.69 -6.76 -5.45
C TYR A 99 -14.18 -6.40 -5.36
N LYS A 100 -14.57 -5.76 -4.27
CA LYS A 100 -15.96 -5.36 -4.04
C LYS A 100 -16.43 -4.26 -5.00
N LEU A 101 -15.54 -3.36 -5.39
CA LEU A 101 -15.85 -2.31 -6.35
C LEU A 101 -15.98 -2.85 -7.79
N PHE A 102 -15.05 -3.70 -8.19
CA PHE A 102 -14.85 -4.04 -9.60
C PHE A 102 -15.11 -5.51 -9.93
N GLY A 103 -15.31 -6.37 -8.93
CA GLY A 103 -15.58 -7.80 -9.14
C GLY A 103 -14.39 -8.60 -9.67
N ILE A 104 -13.18 -8.02 -9.71
CA ILE A 104 -11.98 -8.69 -10.24
C ILE A 104 -11.31 -9.47 -9.11
N PRO A 105 -11.19 -10.81 -9.22
CA PRO A 105 -10.49 -11.62 -8.24
C PRO A 105 -9.00 -11.26 -8.18
N ILE A 106 -8.55 -10.78 -7.02
CA ILE A 106 -7.15 -10.37 -6.86
C ILE A 106 -6.21 -11.58 -6.93
N SER A 107 -6.71 -12.77 -6.60
CA SER A 107 -5.95 -14.02 -6.75
C SER A 107 -5.56 -14.36 -8.19
N GLU A 108 -6.17 -13.72 -9.18
CA GLU A 108 -5.87 -13.92 -10.60
C GLU A 108 -4.87 -12.90 -11.14
N LEU A 109 -4.55 -11.86 -10.33
CA LEU A 109 -3.56 -10.86 -10.70
C LEU A 109 -2.15 -11.31 -10.32
N GLU A 110 -1.24 -11.19 -11.26
CA GLU A 110 0.19 -11.37 -11.05
C GLU A 110 0.78 -10.20 -10.26
N ASN A 111 1.97 -10.39 -9.68
CA ASN A 111 2.69 -9.34 -8.97
C ASN A 111 3.36 -8.34 -9.94
N ARG A 112 2.53 -7.59 -10.69
CA ARG A 112 2.94 -6.52 -11.61
C ARG A 112 1.92 -5.38 -11.62
N LEU A 113 2.29 -4.28 -12.24
CA LEU A 113 1.36 -3.18 -12.50
C LEU A 113 0.49 -3.50 -13.72
N TYR A 114 -0.81 -3.20 -13.60
CA TYR A 114 -1.79 -3.32 -14.67
C TYR A 114 -2.30 -1.94 -15.05
N ASN A 115 -2.31 -1.62 -16.35
CA ASN A 115 -3.12 -0.50 -16.81
C ASN A 115 -4.61 -0.86 -16.60
N ILE A 116 -5.42 0.12 -16.21
CA ILE A 116 -6.87 -0.10 -15.99
C ILE A 116 -7.57 -0.66 -17.23
N GLU A 117 -7.08 -0.35 -18.43
CA GLU A 117 -7.61 -0.88 -19.70
C GLU A 117 -7.38 -2.40 -19.82
N GLU A 118 -6.24 -2.92 -19.35
CA GLU A 118 -5.98 -4.37 -19.31
C GLU A 118 -7.00 -5.11 -18.44
N LEU A 119 -7.53 -4.43 -17.43
CA LEU A 119 -8.55 -4.96 -16.52
C LEU A 119 -9.97 -4.61 -16.96
N SER A 120 -10.14 -4.01 -18.16
CA SER A 120 -11.45 -3.55 -18.69
C SER A 120 -12.19 -2.60 -17.73
N LEU A 121 -11.45 -1.87 -16.90
CA LEU A 121 -12.01 -0.91 -15.95
C LEU A 121 -12.29 0.42 -16.65
N LYS A 122 -13.45 0.98 -16.34
CA LYS A 122 -13.88 2.28 -16.90
C LYS A 122 -13.65 3.37 -15.84
N PHE A 123 -12.63 4.15 -16.07
CA PHE A 123 -12.33 5.35 -15.29
C PHE A 123 -12.42 6.58 -16.20
N ASP A 124 -12.87 7.69 -15.66
CA ASP A 124 -12.75 8.97 -16.36
C ASP A 124 -11.30 9.44 -16.34
N LEU A 125 -10.62 9.34 -17.47
CA LEU A 125 -9.22 9.70 -17.61
C LEU A 125 -8.98 11.23 -17.62
N SER A 126 -10.02 12.04 -17.75
CA SER A 126 -9.88 13.51 -17.67
C SER A 126 -9.31 13.97 -16.33
N ILE A 127 -9.46 13.16 -15.28
CA ILE A 127 -8.85 13.43 -13.98
C ILE A 127 -7.32 13.60 -14.07
N LEU A 128 -6.64 12.93 -15.00
CA LEU A 128 -5.18 13.03 -15.14
C LEU A 128 -4.76 14.45 -15.57
N GLU A 129 -5.54 15.09 -16.45
CA GLU A 129 -5.31 16.49 -16.87
C GLU A 129 -5.54 17.43 -15.68
N ILE A 130 -6.65 17.25 -14.95
CA ILE A 130 -6.97 18.06 -13.78
C ILE A 130 -5.87 17.93 -12.70
N LEU A 131 -5.42 16.70 -12.43
CA LEU A 131 -4.34 16.46 -11.46
C LEU A 131 -2.99 17.02 -11.93
N HIS A 132 -2.74 17.05 -13.25
CA HIS A 132 -1.57 17.70 -13.82
C HIS A 132 -1.59 19.20 -13.55
N ASP A 133 -2.72 19.87 -13.78
CA ASP A 133 -2.86 21.31 -13.57
C ASP A 133 -2.80 21.69 -12.07
N LEU A 134 -3.20 20.76 -11.20
CA LEU A 134 -3.13 20.90 -9.76
C LEU A 134 -1.73 20.57 -9.18
N LYS A 135 -0.75 20.22 -10.01
CA LYS A 135 0.60 19.90 -9.54
C LYS A 135 1.18 21.03 -8.70
N GLY A 136 1.56 20.72 -7.45
CA GLY A 136 2.02 21.67 -6.45
C GLY A 136 0.91 22.24 -5.56
N ASN A 137 -0.36 22.15 -5.94
CA ASN A 137 -1.50 22.51 -5.10
C ASN A 137 -2.06 21.26 -4.39
N VAL A 138 -1.46 20.90 -3.26
CA VAL A 138 -1.80 19.70 -2.49
C VAL A 138 -3.28 19.67 -2.07
N SER A 139 -3.81 20.79 -1.58
CA SER A 139 -5.21 20.85 -1.14
C SER A 139 -6.18 20.64 -2.30
N GLY A 140 -5.91 21.30 -3.45
CA GLY A 140 -6.69 21.10 -4.67
C GLY A 140 -6.64 19.63 -5.16
N THR A 141 -5.45 19.02 -5.15
CA THR A 141 -5.26 17.62 -5.52
C THR A 141 -6.08 16.67 -4.64
N ILE A 142 -6.03 16.84 -3.31
CA ILE A 142 -6.79 16.01 -2.35
C ILE A 142 -8.30 16.18 -2.57
N ASN A 143 -8.78 17.40 -2.74
CA ASN A 143 -10.20 17.66 -2.97
C ASN A 143 -10.67 17.05 -4.30
N CYS A 144 -9.87 17.17 -5.35
CA CYS A 144 -10.16 16.54 -6.65
C CYS A 144 -10.28 15.01 -6.50
N LEU A 145 -9.32 14.36 -5.84
CA LEU A 145 -9.35 12.93 -5.58
C LEU A 145 -10.53 12.50 -4.73
N ASN A 146 -10.86 13.25 -3.67
CA ASN A 146 -12.02 12.95 -2.84
C ASN A 146 -13.32 12.97 -3.67
N ASN A 147 -13.54 14.00 -4.49
CA ASN A 147 -14.74 14.09 -5.34
C ASN A 147 -14.79 12.93 -6.34
N TYR A 148 -13.68 12.68 -7.03
CA TYR A 148 -13.58 11.57 -7.98
C TYR A 148 -13.88 10.20 -7.33
N LEU A 149 -13.40 9.97 -6.12
CA LEU A 149 -13.64 8.73 -5.40
C LEU A 149 -15.06 8.67 -4.83
N PHE A 150 -15.69 9.79 -4.47
CA PHE A 150 -17.10 9.77 -4.08
C PHE A 150 -17.99 9.21 -5.19
N ASP A 151 -17.73 9.57 -6.44
CA ASP A 151 -18.49 9.04 -7.59
C ASP A 151 -18.24 7.51 -7.75
N ILE A 152 -16.99 7.05 -7.57
CA ILE A 152 -16.66 5.62 -7.65
C ILE A 152 -17.34 4.83 -6.51
N PHE A 153 -17.42 5.40 -5.31
CA PHE A 153 -17.98 4.76 -4.13
C PHE A 153 -19.48 5.01 -3.92
N GLU A 154 -20.15 5.73 -4.83
CA GLU A 154 -21.57 6.13 -4.67
C GLU A 154 -22.49 4.95 -4.34
N ASN A 155 -22.31 3.82 -5.04
CA ASN A 155 -23.13 2.62 -4.89
C ASN A 155 -22.40 1.48 -4.17
N PHE A 156 -21.30 1.78 -3.47
CA PHE A 156 -20.50 0.76 -2.79
C PHE A 156 -21.22 0.19 -1.57
N GLN A 157 -21.32 -1.14 -1.54
CA GLN A 157 -21.93 -1.87 -0.44
C GLN A 157 -20.91 -2.78 0.25
N GLU A 158 -20.80 -2.61 1.56
CA GLU A 158 -20.01 -3.49 2.42
C GLU A 158 -20.75 -4.80 2.68
N ASP A 159 -19.99 -5.88 2.84
CA ASP A 159 -20.51 -7.12 3.35
C ASP A 159 -19.79 -7.56 4.65
N SER A 160 -20.32 -8.58 5.31
CA SER A 160 -19.77 -9.06 6.57
C SER A 160 -18.31 -9.51 6.47
N LEU A 161 -17.89 -10.12 5.33
CA LEU A 161 -16.52 -10.58 5.16
C LEU A 161 -15.55 -9.41 5.05
N LEU A 162 -15.92 -8.35 4.32
CA LEU A 162 -15.09 -7.15 4.20
C LEU A 162 -14.94 -6.46 5.58
N ASN A 163 -16.04 -6.35 6.33
CA ASN A 163 -16.00 -5.79 7.67
C ASN A 163 -15.12 -6.61 8.63
N ASN A 164 -15.20 -7.95 8.54
CA ASN A 164 -14.34 -8.83 9.34
C ASN A 164 -12.86 -8.74 8.93
N LEU A 165 -12.56 -8.53 7.63
CA LEU A 165 -11.21 -8.25 7.16
C LEU A 165 -10.66 -6.94 7.76
N PHE A 166 -11.47 -5.88 7.83
CA PHE A 166 -11.06 -4.64 8.49
C PHE A 166 -10.75 -4.84 9.98
N GLN A 167 -11.51 -5.71 10.68
CA GLN A 167 -11.20 -6.05 12.06
C GLN A 167 -9.91 -6.86 12.18
N LEU A 168 -9.67 -7.83 11.28
CA LEU A 168 -8.42 -8.60 11.26
C LEU A 168 -7.20 -7.69 11.09
N THR A 169 -7.27 -6.66 10.24
CA THR A 169 -6.15 -5.72 10.04
C THR A 169 -5.89 -4.85 11.27
N LYS A 170 -6.87 -4.66 12.15
CA LYS A 170 -6.75 -3.86 13.39
C LYS A 170 -6.32 -4.71 14.59
N ASN A 171 -6.94 -5.86 14.76
CA ASN A 171 -6.83 -6.66 15.99
C ASN A 171 -5.85 -7.82 15.87
N TYR A 172 -5.44 -8.19 14.65
CA TYR A 172 -4.50 -9.28 14.34
C TYR A 172 -4.91 -10.64 14.92
N ASN A 173 -6.21 -10.86 15.23
CA ASN A 173 -6.72 -12.08 15.84
C ASN A 173 -7.36 -12.98 14.78
N LEU A 174 -6.64 -14.03 14.35
CA LEU A 174 -7.12 -14.99 13.35
C LEU A 174 -8.24 -15.87 13.87
N ASP A 175 -8.20 -16.30 15.12
CA ASP A 175 -9.21 -17.19 15.68
C ASP A 175 -10.54 -16.46 15.76
N GLU A 176 -10.55 -15.23 16.25
CA GLU A 176 -11.73 -14.37 16.26
C GLU A 176 -12.24 -14.12 14.84
N PHE A 177 -11.34 -13.81 13.89
CA PHE A 177 -11.70 -13.62 12.49
C PHE A 177 -12.42 -14.84 11.90
N TYR A 178 -11.91 -16.05 12.15
CA TYR A 178 -12.57 -17.26 11.66
C TYR A 178 -13.91 -17.52 12.34
N LEU A 179 -14.05 -17.25 13.64
CA LEU A 179 -15.29 -17.42 14.39
C LEU A 179 -16.40 -16.47 13.92
N GLN A 180 -16.05 -15.22 13.59
CA GLN A 180 -17.01 -14.23 13.11
C GLN A 180 -17.58 -14.54 11.73
N ASN A 181 -16.87 -15.34 10.92
CA ASN A 181 -17.34 -15.77 9.62
C ASN A 181 -18.11 -17.07 9.74
N ARG A 182 -19.43 -17.06 9.49
CA ARG A 182 -20.30 -18.25 9.54
C ARG A 182 -20.02 -19.27 8.42
N LEU A 183 -18.75 -19.53 8.15
CA LEU A 183 -18.23 -20.40 7.10
C LEU A 183 -17.16 -21.31 7.69
N SER A 184 -16.87 -22.46 7.04
CA SER A 184 -15.69 -23.24 7.41
C SER A 184 -14.39 -22.46 7.15
N ILE A 185 -13.34 -22.73 7.92
CA ILE A 185 -12.02 -22.08 7.76
C ILE A 185 -11.55 -22.14 6.30
N ARG A 186 -11.71 -23.30 5.64
CA ARG A 186 -11.34 -23.46 4.23
C ARG A 186 -12.12 -22.55 3.29
N GLN A 187 -13.43 -22.36 3.53
CA GLN A 187 -14.24 -21.43 2.73
C GLN A 187 -13.84 -19.99 2.96
N VAL A 188 -13.57 -19.60 4.21
CA VAL A 188 -13.06 -18.27 4.54
C VAL A 188 -11.71 -18.01 3.85
N GLN A 189 -10.76 -18.93 3.96
CA GLN A 189 -9.44 -18.79 3.32
C GLN A 189 -9.56 -18.64 1.80
N ARG A 190 -10.42 -19.43 1.14
CA ARG A 190 -10.66 -19.34 -0.30
C ARG A 190 -11.21 -17.97 -0.68
N LYS A 191 -12.26 -17.50 0.02
CA LYS A 191 -12.87 -16.19 -0.25
C LYS A 191 -11.89 -15.04 0.01
N VAL A 192 -11.16 -15.08 1.11
CA VAL A 192 -10.16 -14.05 1.42
C VAL A 192 -9.09 -14.01 0.34
N LYS A 193 -8.59 -15.17 -0.11
CA LYS A 193 -7.61 -15.22 -1.18
C LYS A 193 -8.16 -14.67 -2.50
N GLU A 194 -9.41 -14.96 -2.84
CA GLU A 194 -10.09 -14.40 -4.01
C GLU A 194 -10.18 -12.86 -3.90
N PHE A 195 -10.61 -12.34 -2.76
CA PHE A 195 -10.81 -10.91 -2.52
C PHE A 195 -9.50 -10.11 -2.43
N THR A 196 -8.45 -10.72 -1.92
CA THR A 196 -7.24 -9.99 -1.49
C THR A 196 -5.95 -10.50 -2.15
N GLY A 197 -6.00 -11.60 -2.88
CA GLY A 197 -4.81 -12.30 -3.39
C GLY A 197 -3.99 -13.03 -2.31
N MET A 198 -4.32 -12.86 -1.03
CA MET A 198 -3.54 -13.31 0.13
C MET A 198 -4.33 -14.25 1.04
N ASN A 199 -3.63 -15.03 1.84
CA ASN A 199 -4.25 -15.78 2.92
C ASN A 199 -4.47 -14.88 4.15
N PRO A 200 -5.47 -15.15 5.03
CA PRO A 200 -5.69 -14.37 6.25
C PRO A 200 -4.44 -14.25 7.14
N LYS A 201 -3.62 -15.32 7.19
CA LYS A 201 -2.37 -15.32 7.94
C LYS A 201 -1.34 -14.33 7.38
N ASP A 202 -1.25 -14.18 6.06
CA ASP A 202 -0.31 -13.24 5.43
C ASP A 202 -0.76 -11.80 5.69
N ILE A 203 -2.06 -11.51 5.62
CA ILE A 203 -2.64 -10.22 5.98
C ILE A 203 -2.32 -9.88 7.45
N GLN A 204 -2.53 -10.83 8.38
CA GLN A 204 -2.18 -10.67 9.78
C GLN A 204 -0.69 -10.35 9.97
N ARG A 205 0.20 -11.10 9.31
CA ARG A 205 1.66 -10.92 9.40
C ARG A 205 2.09 -9.53 8.93
N ILE A 206 1.58 -9.08 7.77
CA ILE A 206 1.86 -7.76 7.22
C ILE A 206 1.43 -6.67 8.22
N ASN A 207 0.20 -6.71 8.69
CA ASN A 207 -0.33 -5.67 9.58
C ASN A 207 0.39 -5.66 10.92
N LYS A 208 0.72 -6.83 11.47
CA LYS A 208 1.55 -6.96 12.67
C LYS A 208 2.96 -6.36 12.47
N PHE A 209 3.58 -6.62 11.33
CA PHE A 209 4.87 -6.03 10.97
C PHE A 209 4.78 -4.50 10.92
N TYR A 210 3.76 -3.94 10.30
CA TYR A 210 3.59 -2.49 10.24
C TYR A 210 3.31 -1.86 11.60
N HIS A 211 2.51 -2.51 12.43
CA HIS A 211 2.32 -2.08 13.82
C HIS A 211 3.64 -2.05 14.58
N THR A 212 4.47 -3.09 14.41
CA THR A 212 5.80 -3.14 15.00
C THR A 212 6.73 -2.02 14.49
N LEU A 213 6.66 -1.67 13.22
CA LEU A 213 7.40 -0.51 12.67
C LEU A 213 6.96 0.80 13.32
N THR A 214 5.67 0.96 13.63
CA THR A 214 5.17 2.13 14.38
C THR A 214 5.77 2.16 15.78
N THR A 215 5.75 1.03 16.50
CA THR A 215 6.36 0.91 17.84
C THR A 215 7.84 1.27 17.81
N ILE A 216 8.60 0.75 16.85
CA ILE A 216 10.02 1.08 16.65
C ILE A 216 10.22 2.57 16.40
N LYS A 217 9.35 3.18 15.60
CA LYS A 217 9.46 4.59 15.22
C LYS A 217 9.16 5.54 16.37
N THR A 218 8.20 5.19 17.22
CA THR A 218 7.84 5.99 18.42
C THR A 218 8.89 5.86 19.53
N ASN A 219 9.52 4.70 19.68
CA ASN A 219 10.44 4.38 20.77
C ASN A 219 11.94 4.53 20.40
N LYS A 220 12.27 5.39 19.43
CA LYS A 220 13.64 5.53 18.86
C LYS A 220 14.78 5.65 19.88
N ASN A 221 14.53 6.19 21.05
CA ASN A 221 15.58 6.47 22.06
C ASN A 221 15.87 5.30 22.99
N PHE A 222 15.01 4.27 23.06
CA PHE A 222 15.13 3.11 23.94
C PHE A 222 14.66 1.84 23.23
N LEU A 223 15.47 1.36 22.28
CA LEU A 223 15.12 0.17 21.50
C LEU A 223 15.59 -1.09 22.22
N ASP A 224 14.71 -1.67 23.01
CA ASP A 224 14.81 -3.03 23.50
C ASP A 224 13.97 -3.95 22.59
N PHE A 225 14.66 -4.73 21.77
CA PHE A 225 13.99 -5.63 20.82
C PHE A 225 13.26 -6.81 21.51
N GLY A 226 13.61 -7.16 22.73
CA GLY A 226 12.86 -8.12 23.53
C GLY A 226 11.50 -7.56 23.95
N ASN A 227 11.48 -6.33 24.47
CA ASN A 227 10.24 -5.65 24.83
C ASN A 227 9.37 -5.39 23.59
N ILE A 228 9.95 -4.93 22.49
CA ILE A 228 9.22 -4.73 21.21
C ILE A 228 8.57 -6.04 20.74
N ALA A 229 9.28 -7.16 20.83
CA ALA A 229 8.72 -8.46 20.47
C ALA A 229 7.53 -8.83 21.35
N SER A 230 7.62 -8.63 22.66
CA SER A 230 6.56 -8.91 23.61
C SER A 230 5.35 -8.00 23.41
N GLU A 231 5.54 -6.69 23.32
CA GLU A 231 4.47 -5.69 23.11
C GLU A 231 3.70 -5.92 21.81
N ASN A 232 4.36 -6.47 20.79
CA ASN A 232 3.76 -6.76 19.49
C ASN A 232 3.34 -8.23 19.34
N ASN A 233 3.19 -8.99 20.43
CA ASN A 233 2.70 -10.36 20.44
C ASN A 233 3.53 -11.33 19.58
N TYR A 234 4.85 -11.15 19.47
CA TYR A 234 5.73 -12.19 18.93
C TYR A 234 6.04 -13.23 20.01
N TYR A 235 6.25 -14.47 19.56
CA TYR A 235 6.51 -15.59 20.48
C TYR A 235 7.78 -15.33 21.32
N ASP A 236 8.84 -14.89 20.66
CA ASP A 236 10.10 -14.47 21.29
C ASP A 236 10.86 -13.47 20.38
N GLN A 237 11.96 -12.93 20.90
CA GLN A 237 12.80 -11.98 20.17
C GLN A 237 13.43 -12.60 18.91
N SER A 238 13.81 -13.88 18.94
CA SER A 238 14.44 -14.56 17.81
C SER A 238 13.48 -14.71 16.64
N TYR A 239 12.23 -15.10 16.95
CA TYR A 239 11.15 -15.16 15.97
C TYR A 239 10.84 -13.78 15.40
N PHE A 240 10.76 -12.75 16.23
CA PHE A 240 10.59 -11.36 15.78
C PHE A 240 11.68 -10.95 14.79
N ILE A 241 12.97 -11.16 15.13
CA ILE A 241 14.08 -10.80 14.23
C ILE A 241 14.00 -11.54 12.90
N LYS A 242 13.66 -12.83 12.92
CA LYS A 242 13.49 -13.65 11.71
C LYS A 242 12.35 -13.14 10.85
N GLU A 243 11.21 -12.86 11.45
CA GLU A 243 10.03 -12.35 10.78
C GLU A 243 10.29 -10.96 10.19
N PHE A 244 10.90 -10.06 10.97
CA PHE A 244 11.29 -8.73 10.52
C PHE A 244 12.24 -8.77 9.32
N LYS A 245 13.22 -9.68 9.35
CA LYS A 245 14.15 -9.90 8.25
C LYS A 245 13.44 -10.44 7.00
N SER A 246 12.38 -11.24 7.15
CA SER A 246 11.60 -11.73 6.00
C SER A 246 10.87 -10.61 5.27
N PHE A 247 10.49 -9.54 5.97
CA PHE A 247 9.79 -8.37 5.41
C PHE A 247 10.71 -7.28 4.88
N THR A 248 11.93 -7.18 5.38
CA THR A 248 12.83 -6.06 5.05
C THR A 248 14.14 -6.49 4.38
N GLY A 249 14.48 -7.77 4.44
CA GLY A 249 15.81 -8.28 4.09
C GLY A 249 16.87 -8.00 5.16
N LEU A 250 16.57 -7.19 6.17
CA LEU A 250 17.50 -6.71 7.19
C LEU A 250 17.06 -7.08 8.61
N THR A 251 18.01 -7.22 9.53
CA THR A 251 17.66 -7.27 10.95
C THR A 251 17.13 -5.91 11.42
N PRO A 252 16.34 -5.84 12.52
CA PRO A 252 15.82 -4.57 13.03
C PRO A 252 16.89 -3.50 13.25
N LYS A 253 18.06 -3.90 13.76
CA LYS A 253 19.20 -2.98 13.97
C LYS A 253 19.73 -2.41 12.64
N HIS A 254 20.04 -3.25 11.66
CA HIS A 254 20.53 -2.82 10.35
C HIS A 254 19.46 -2.05 9.56
N PHE A 255 18.17 -2.37 9.77
CA PHE A 255 17.08 -1.62 9.17
C PHE A 255 17.09 -0.16 9.63
N LEU A 256 17.29 0.11 10.91
CA LEU A 256 17.32 1.48 11.45
C LEU A 256 18.45 2.32 10.86
N GLU A 257 19.60 1.70 10.59
CA GLU A 257 20.76 2.34 9.95
C GLU A 257 20.46 2.69 8.47
N ASN A 258 19.50 1.99 7.84
CA ASN A 258 19.13 2.09 6.43
C ASN A 258 17.68 2.51 6.19
N ALA A 259 16.97 2.96 7.22
CA ALA A 259 15.53 3.16 7.21
C ALA A 259 15.06 4.18 6.15
N GLU A 260 15.91 5.13 5.77
CA GLU A 260 15.63 6.11 4.71
C GLU A 260 15.47 5.47 3.32
N ASN A 261 15.98 4.26 3.11
CA ASN A 261 15.84 3.53 1.86
C ASN A 261 14.48 2.85 1.73
N PHE A 262 13.74 2.71 2.82
CA PHE A 262 12.43 2.07 2.85
C PHE A 262 11.33 3.12 2.67
N LEU A 263 10.55 2.94 1.60
CA LEU A 263 9.53 3.90 1.18
C LEU A 263 8.48 4.11 2.27
N GLN A 264 7.89 3.01 2.76
CA GLN A 264 6.81 3.04 3.74
C GLN A 264 7.26 3.60 5.09
N TYR A 265 8.48 3.33 5.51
CA TYR A 265 9.00 3.87 6.77
C TYR A 265 9.13 5.39 6.74
N LYS A 266 9.54 5.94 5.58
CA LYS A 266 9.68 7.39 5.41
C LYS A 266 8.34 8.10 5.40
N CYS A 267 7.30 7.48 4.86
CA CYS A 267 6.02 8.11 4.56
C CYS A 267 4.98 8.07 5.69
N ASN A 268 5.31 7.59 6.89
CA ASN A 268 4.36 7.47 8.02
C ASN A 268 3.05 6.74 7.68
N ILE A 269 3.12 5.66 6.91
CA ILE A 269 1.95 4.90 6.43
C ILE A 269 1.24 4.16 7.57
N PHE A 270 1.76 4.23 8.75
CA PHE A 270 1.39 3.39 9.90
C PHE A 270 0.51 4.12 10.92
N SER A 271 0.07 5.33 10.61
CA SER A 271 -0.84 6.10 11.49
C SER A 271 -2.29 5.94 11.08
#